data_0d015737712abfdecb1b909531b4e139
#
_entry.id   0d015737712abfdecb1b909531b4e139
#
_cell.length_a   1.000
_cell.length_b   1.000
_cell.length_c   1.000
_cell.angle_alpha   90.00
_cell.angle_beta   90.00
_cell.angle_gamma   90.00
#
_symmetry.space_group_name_H-M   'P 1'
#
loop_
_entity.id
_entity.type
_entity.pdbx_description
1 polymer ?
#
loop_
_entity_poly.entity_id
_entity_poly.type
_entity_poly.pdbx_seq_one_letter_code
_entity_poly.pdbx_strand_id
1 'polypeptide(L)'
;MTDPASSWITERFQTCDPDELAEYLNRYYDIATRKIVPLGRNAEFRLCRNEMHLGRVRLAQTTNTSHRYYARAQPSSILSVVVSERGQSLLGCRKTEIVSDCGNAAIAAGAGDGFFESPTANTRFIIQLSRSEFLQQLQATAAARAKPLEAWTKVDLSTDVGRKFHRAVNFVWHQQAPVNERLRAAYDEILLHGLVSLFGPAMLGEVPATPPDPGSAHVRRACELIRARIAEPIRIAEIAGELGISPRHLQSGFRRHLGVTPHQFLRDCRLDEAHRMLSAAPPGATATTIAYECGFGHLGDFAHDYRSRFGESPSETLRRCRAGCV
;
A
#
# COMPACT_ATOMS: atom_id res chain seq x y z
N MET A 1 9.34 1.23 -28.89
CA MET A 1 7.88 1.04 -28.90
C MET A 1 7.44 1.25 -27.46
N THR A 2 6.79 2.36 -27.16
CA THR A 2 6.29 2.71 -25.83
C THR A 2 5.09 1.81 -25.51
N ASP A 3 5.15 1.15 -24.38
CA ASP A 3 4.08 0.32 -23.81
C ASP A 3 2.82 1.16 -23.65
N PRO A 4 1.68 0.82 -24.27
CA PRO A 4 0.44 1.61 -24.17
C PRO A 4 -0.16 1.65 -22.76
N ALA A 5 0.29 0.79 -21.83
CA ALA A 5 -0.10 0.82 -20.40
C ALA A 5 0.55 1.97 -19.63
N SER A 6 1.51 2.70 -20.23
CA SER A 6 2.31 3.74 -19.54
C SER A 6 1.76 5.15 -19.68
N SER A 7 0.64 5.38 -20.35
CA SER A 7 0.16 6.75 -20.66
C SER A 7 -0.37 7.54 -19.45
N TRP A 8 -0.54 6.90 -18.30
CA TRP A 8 -1.03 7.52 -17.04
C TRP A 8 0.05 7.84 -16.04
N ILE A 9 1.11 7.02 -16.03
CA ILE A 9 2.23 7.21 -15.14
C ILE A 9 3.00 8.41 -15.67
N THR A 10 2.88 9.53 -14.97
CA THR A 10 3.57 10.77 -15.33
C THR A 10 5.03 10.71 -14.94
N GLU A 11 5.37 9.89 -13.94
CA GLU A 11 6.73 9.72 -13.45
C GLU A 11 6.98 8.29 -12.98
N ARG A 12 8.15 7.75 -13.34
CA ARG A 12 8.64 6.46 -12.86
C ARG A 12 10.03 6.63 -12.27
N PHE A 13 10.19 6.20 -11.02
CA PHE A 13 11.47 6.17 -10.34
C PHE A 13 11.76 4.76 -9.86
N GLN A 14 12.96 4.26 -10.15
CA GLN A 14 13.41 2.95 -9.71
C GLN A 14 14.88 3.05 -9.32
N THR A 15 15.23 2.51 -8.16
CA THR A 15 16.61 2.50 -7.69
C THR A 15 16.91 1.26 -6.84
N CYS A 16 18.19 0.87 -6.86
CA CYS A 16 18.77 -0.09 -5.95
C CYS A 16 19.80 0.58 -5.01
N ASP A 17 19.96 1.89 -5.11
CA ASP A 17 20.88 2.69 -4.31
C ASP A 17 20.10 3.52 -3.26
N PRO A 18 20.38 3.32 -1.96
CA PRO A 18 19.78 4.12 -0.90
C PRO A 18 20.07 5.61 -1.00
N ASP A 19 21.25 6.01 -1.49
CA ASP A 19 21.63 7.41 -1.59
C ASP A 19 20.87 8.11 -2.72
N GLU A 20 20.64 7.42 -3.84
CA GLU A 20 19.80 7.92 -4.94
C GLU A 20 18.34 8.12 -4.48
N LEU A 21 17.82 7.22 -3.64
CA LEU A 21 16.51 7.42 -3.03
C LEU A 21 16.50 8.64 -2.11
N ALA A 22 17.56 8.86 -1.32
CA ALA A 22 17.64 10.02 -0.45
C ALA A 22 17.62 11.33 -1.24
N GLU A 23 18.37 11.41 -2.34
CA GLU A 23 18.36 12.56 -3.24
C GLU A 23 16.99 12.79 -3.86
N TYR A 24 16.34 11.72 -4.33
CA TYR A 24 14.99 11.79 -4.88
C TYR A 24 13.99 12.33 -3.86
N LEU A 25 13.98 11.80 -2.63
CA LEU A 25 13.09 12.25 -1.56
C LEU A 25 13.35 13.71 -1.17
N ASN A 26 14.61 14.13 -1.09
CA ASN A 26 14.98 15.50 -0.76
C ASN A 26 14.54 16.49 -1.83
N ARG A 27 14.62 16.10 -3.10
CA ARG A 27 14.24 16.97 -4.24
C ARG A 27 12.73 17.16 -4.36
N TYR A 28 11.95 16.10 -4.14
CA TYR A 28 10.53 16.10 -4.47
C TYR A 28 9.59 16.24 -3.26
N TYR A 29 10.09 16.09 -2.03
CA TYR A 29 9.21 15.99 -0.85
C TYR A 29 9.51 16.99 0.29
N ASP A 30 10.39 17.95 0.10
CA ASP A 30 10.81 18.87 1.17
C ASP A 30 11.26 18.11 2.46
N ILE A 31 11.80 16.92 2.27
CA ILE A 31 12.23 16.04 3.35
C ILE A 31 13.76 16.02 3.36
N ALA A 32 14.37 16.47 4.43
CA ALA A 32 15.81 16.27 4.61
C ALA A 32 16.04 14.82 5.08
N THR A 33 16.13 13.89 4.12
CA THR A 33 16.47 12.50 4.40
C THR A 33 17.91 12.42 4.86
N ARG A 34 18.12 11.90 6.08
CA ARG A 34 19.46 11.83 6.69
C ARG A 34 20.18 10.53 6.35
N LYS A 35 19.43 9.43 6.31
CA LYS A 35 20.00 8.11 6.06
C LYS A 35 18.91 7.10 5.70
N ILE A 36 19.19 6.28 4.69
CA ILE A 36 18.37 5.12 4.34
C ILE A 36 19.19 3.86 4.68
N VAL A 37 18.58 2.93 5.40
CA VAL A 37 19.24 1.70 5.86
C VAL A 37 18.37 0.52 5.44
N PRO A 38 18.88 -0.37 4.57
CA PRO A 38 18.26 -1.66 4.32
C PRO A 38 18.19 -2.49 5.61
N LEU A 39 17.10 -3.23 5.81
CA LEU A 39 16.91 -4.06 7.00
C LEU A 39 17.14 -5.53 6.63
N GLY A 40 18.03 -6.18 7.38
CA GLY A 40 18.40 -7.58 7.23
C GLY A 40 19.89 -7.79 6.91
N ARG A 41 20.40 -9.00 7.20
CA ARG A 41 21.75 -9.38 6.82
C ARG A 41 21.79 -9.57 5.29
N ASN A 42 22.64 -8.83 4.59
CA ASN A 42 22.77 -8.83 3.12
C ASN A 42 21.47 -8.45 2.39
N ALA A 43 20.64 -7.58 2.94
CA ALA A 43 19.40 -7.15 2.30
C ALA A 43 19.71 -6.28 1.08
N GLU A 44 19.36 -6.77 -0.11
CA GLU A 44 19.34 -5.96 -1.32
C GLU A 44 18.26 -4.87 -1.17
N PHE A 45 18.68 -3.63 -1.36
CA PHE A 45 17.75 -2.52 -1.43
C PHE A 45 17.17 -2.43 -2.84
N ARG A 46 15.85 -2.38 -2.95
CA ARG A 46 15.14 -2.08 -4.20
C ARG A 46 13.91 -1.26 -3.90
N LEU A 47 13.68 -0.24 -4.71
CA LEU A 47 12.46 0.54 -4.67
C LEU A 47 12.02 0.85 -6.10
N CYS A 48 10.73 0.65 -6.35
CA CYS A 48 10.07 1.07 -7.58
C CYS A 48 8.88 1.94 -7.19
N ARG A 49 8.79 3.11 -7.78
CA ARG A 49 7.70 4.07 -7.60
C ARG A 49 7.16 4.50 -8.96
N ASN A 50 5.88 4.33 -9.14
CA ASN A 50 5.14 4.88 -10.26
C ASN A 50 4.19 5.95 -9.74
N GLU A 51 4.12 7.07 -10.40
CA GLU A 51 3.33 8.22 -9.96
C GLU A 51 2.45 8.77 -11.07
N MET A 52 1.24 9.17 -10.73
CA MET A 52 0.31 9.88 -11.60
C MET A 52 -0.14 11.20 -10.97
N HIS A 53 -0.18 12.24 -11.78
CA HIS A 53 -0.62 13.57 -11.40
C HIS A 53 -2.05 13.79 -11.90
N LEU A 54 -3.01 13.88 -10.99
CA LEU A 54 -4.42 14.05 -11.34
C LEU A 54 -4.82 15.52 -11.44
N GLY A 55 -4.13 16.36 -10.71
CA GLY A 55 -4.36 17.81 -10.59
C GLY A 55 -3.79 18.28 -9.26
N ARG A 56 -4.65 18.47 -8.25
CA ARG A 56 -4.24 18.76 -6.85
C ARG A 56 -3.67 17.53 -6.16
N VAL A 57 -4.16 16.35 -6.54
CA VAL A 57 -3.76 15.07 -5.95
C VAL A 57 -2.69 14.40 -6.82
N ARG A 58 -1.61 14.00 -6.18
CA ARG A 58 -0.63 13.06 -6.73
C ARG A 58 -0.86 11.69 -6.10
N LEU A 59 -1.00 10.66 -6.93
CA LEU A 59 -1.17 9.29 -6.51
C LEU A 59 0.02 8.47 -6.97
N ALA A 60 0.74 7.87 -6.03
CA ALA A 60 1.86 7.02 -6.33
C ALA A 60 1.67 5.62 -5.73
N GLN A 61 2.07 4.60 -6.47
CA GLN A 61 2.29 3.27 -5.93
C GLN A 61 3.78 3.05 -5.76
N THR A 62 4.19 2.65 -4.56
CA THR A 62 5.58 2.34 -4.24
C THR A 62 5.69 0.90 -3.79
N THR A 63 6.56 0.14 -4.44
CA THR A 63 6.96 -1.21 -4.04
C THR A 63 8.43 -1.17 -3.63
N ASN A 64 8.76 -1.75 -2.49
CA ASN A 64 10.12 -1.76 -1.97
C ASN A 64 10.45 -3.03 -1.19
N THR A 65 11.74 -3.32 -1.09
CA THR A 65 12.30 -4.24 -0.11
C THR A 65 12.31 -3.61 1.28
N SER A 66 12.64 -4.42 2.29
CA SER A 66 12.72 -3.98 3.69
C SER A 66 13.78 -2.89 3.88
N HIS A 67 13.40 -1.75 4.43
CA HIS A 67 14.30 -0.62 4.71
C HIS A 67 13.71 0.33 5.75
N ARG A 68 14.59 1.12 6.35
CA ARG A 68 14.23 2.24 7.23
C ARG A 68 14.92 3.51 6.75
N TYR A 69 14.23 4.63 6.74
CA TYR A 69 14.86 5.91 6.57
C TYR A 69 14.50 6.88 7.71
N TYR A 70 15.45 7.74 8.01
CA TYR A 70 15.29 8.83 8.95
C TYR A 70 15.25 10.13 8.18
N ALA A 71 14.24 10.92 8.42
CA ALA A 71 14.07 12.20 7.75
C ALA A 71 13.73 13.28 8.77
N ARG A 72 14.16 14.49 8.49
CA ARG A 72 13.65 15.69 9.12
C ARG A 72 12.65 16.32 8.19
N ALA A 73 11.38 16.16 8.49
CA ALA A 73 10.35 16.88 7.78
C ALA A 73 10.41 18.35 8.22
N GLN A 74 10.61 19.24 7.27
CA GLN A 74 10.31 20.67 7.46
C GLN A 74 8.78 20.81 7.60
N PRO A 75 8.24 21.94 8.11
CA PRO A 75 6.81 22.20 8.07
C PRO A 75 6.34 22.07 6.63
N SER A 76 5.97 20.86 6.21
CA SER A 76 5.70 20.58 4.81
C SER A 76 4.38 21.23 4.41
N SER A 77 4.39 21.91 3.30
CA SER A 77 3.19 22.34 2.60
C SER A 77 2.41 21.15 2.02
N ILE A 78 3.03 19.97 1.99
CA ILE A 78 2.46 18.73 1.42
C ILE A 78 1.95 17.82 2.55
N LEU A 79 0.74 17.35 2.36
CA LEU A 79 0.13 16.29 3.14
C LEU A 79 0.34 14.97 2.41
N SER A 80 0.88 13.96 3.10
CA SER A 80 1.07 12.62 2.55
C SER A 80 0.21 11.62 3.30
N VAL A 81 -0.59 10.84 2.56
CA VAL A 81 -1.40 9.75 3.09
C VAL A 81 -0.84 8.44 2.59
N VAL A 82 -0.50 7.55 3.52
CA VAL A 82 0.04 6.22 3.24
C VAL A 82 -1.05 5.18 3.43
N VAL A 83 -1.30 4.39 2.41
CA VAL A 83 -2.24 3.28 2.41
C VAL A 83 -1.49 2.03 1.97
N SER A 84 -1.15 1.16 2.92
CA SER A 84 -0.42 -0.07 2.61
C SER A 84 -1.37 -1.13 2.05
N GLU A 85 -1.09 -1.60 0.84
CA GLU A 85 -1.83 -2.72 0.22
C GLU A 85 -1.26 -4.06 0.66
N ARG A 86 0.07 -4.10 0.81
CA ARG A 86 0.80 -5.27 1.21
C ARG A 86 1.93 -4.88 2.15
N GLY A 87 2.20 -5.74 3.12
CA GLY A 87 3.19 -5.46 4.15
C GLY A 87 2.70 -4.38 5.10
N GLN A 88 3.63 -3.82 5.84
CA GLN A 88 3.37 -2.77 6.81
C GLN A 88 4.32 -1.61 6.57
N SER A 89 3.83 -0.41 6.84
CA SER A 89 4.65 0.80 6.93
C SER A 89 4.54 1.32 8.36
N LEU A 90 5.68 1.50 9.01
CA LEU A 90 5.77 2.17 10.29
C LEU A 90 6.20 3.61 10.05
N LEU A 91 5.42 4.53 10.57
CA LEU A 91 5.69 5.96 10.46
C LEU A 91 5.68 6.55 11.86
N GLY A 92 6.63 7.41 12.16
CA GLY A 92 6.61 7.98 13.50
C GLY A 92 7.70 8.99 13.77
N CYS A 93 7.61 9.54 14.97
CA CYS A 93 8.64 10.35 15.60
C CYS A 93 8.97 9.76 16.97
N ARG A 94 9.90 10.38 17.71
CA ARG A 94 10.40 9.87 19.00
C ARG A 94 9.34 9.47 20.04
N LYS A 95 8.09 9.93 19.89
CA LYS A 95 7.02 9.71 20.90
C LYS A 95 5.78 9.02 20.35
N THR A 96 5.65 8.89 19.05
CA THR A 96 4.43 8.36 18.41
C THR A 96 4.81 7.50 17.21
N GLU A 97 4.33 6.27 17.21
CA GLU A 97 4.48 5.34 16.09
C GLU A 97 3.10 4.97 15.57
N ILE A 98 2.94 5.02 14.26
CA ILE A 98 1.72 4.62 13.57
C ILE A 98 2.06 3.53 12.57
N VAL A 99 1.27 2.47 12.60
CA VAL A 99 1.33 1.38 11.64
C VAL A 99 0.28 1.62 10.58
N SER A 100 0.69 1.74 9.32
CA SER A 100 -0.17 1.62 8.16
C SER A 100 -0.09 0.20 7.63
N ASP A 101 -1.22 -0.46 7.50
CA ASP A 101 -1.39 -1.81 6.98
C ASP A 101 -2.63 -1.87 6.07
N CYS A 102 -3.05 -3.05 5.64
CA CYS A 102 -4.25 -3.20 4.80
C CYS A 102 -5.57 -2.76 5.46
N GLY A 103 -5.57 -2.52 6.78
CA GLY A 103 -6.74 -2.08 7.53
C GLY A 103 -6.67 -0.63 7.98
N ASN A 104 -5.52 0.04 7.81
CA ASN A 104 -5.33 1.39 8.32
C ASN A 104 -4.52 2.25 7.35
N ALA A 105 -4.98 3.49 7.16
CA ALA A 105 -4.19 4.54 6.53
C ALA A 105 -3.50 5.41 7.58
N ALA A 106 -2.38 6.02 7.21
CA ALA A 106 -1.67 6.97 8.04
C ALA A 106 -1.49 8.30 7.31
N ILE A 107 -1.79 9.41 7.96
CA ILE A 107 -1.37 10.74 7.50
C ILE A 107 -0.03 11.11 8.11
N ALA A 108 0.86 11.58 7.23
CA ALA A 108 2.09 12.27 7.59
C ALA A 108 1.93 13.76 7.22
N ALA A 109 1.75 14.60 8.24
CA ALA A 109 1.53 16.04 8.07
C ALA A 109 2.44 16.89 8.95
N GLY A 110 3.40 16.29 9.63
CA GLY A 110 4.15 16.93 10.69
C GLY A 110 5.52 17.46 10.29
N ALA A 111 5.97 18.45 11.07
CA ALA A 111 7.34 18.91 11.09
C ALA A 111 8.12 18.19 12.20
N GLY A 112 9.40 17.93 11.96
CA GLY A 112 10.32 17.40 12.95
C GLY A 112 11.05 16.13 12.54
N ASP A 113 11.86 15.63 13.45
CA ASP A 113 12.60 14.38 13.24
C ASP A 113 11.65 13.17 13.30
N GLY A 114 11.58 12.44 12.23
CA GLY A 114 10.75 11.25 12.10
C GLY A 114 11.48 10.09 11.41
N PHE A 115 10.80 8.98 11.34
CA PHE A 115 11.27 7.82 10.58
C PHE A 115 10.11 7.22 9.79
N PHE A 116 10.49 6.55 8.73
CA PHE A 116 9.65 5.65 7.98
C PHE A 116 10.36 4.29 7.91
N GLU A 117 9.63 3.23 8.12
CA GLU A 117 10.16 1.88 8.03
C GLU A 117 9.21 0.96 7.29
N SER A 118 9.76 0.16 6.40
CA SER A 118 9.11 -1.02 5.84
C SER A 118 9.85 -2.25 6.39
N PRO A 119 9.37 -2.88 7.46
CA PRO A 119 10.07 -4.01 8.07
C PRO A 119 10.15 -5.24 7.17
N THR A 120 9.25 -5.33 6.19
CA THR A 120 9.23 -6.35 5.15
C THR A 120 9.06 -5.71 3.79
N ALA A 121 9.14 -6.51 2.71
CA ALA A 121 8.72 -6.04 1.39
C ALA A 121 7.30 -5.49 1.45
N ASN A 122 7.11 -4.33 0.85
CA ASN A 122 5.89 -3.55 0.99
C ASN A 122 5.43 -3.02 -0.36
N THR A 123 4.11 -3.00 -0.56
CA THR A 123 3.45 -2.25 -1.65
C THR A 123 2.43 -1.33 -1.02
N ARG A 124 2.52 -0.04 -1.32
CA ARG A 124 1.65 0.97 -0.76
C ARG A 124 1.30 2.06 -1.76
N PHE A 125 0.14 2.64 -1.60
CA PHE A 125 -0.17 3.93 -2.19
C PHE A 125 0.31 5.06 -1.29
N ILE A 126 0.81 6.10 -1.93
CA ILE A 126 1.12 7.39 -1.30
C ILE A 126 0.32 8.44 -2.05
N ILE A 127 -0.60 9.07 -1.35
CA ILE A 127 -1.47 10.10 -1.90
C ILE A 127 -0.99 11.42 -1.33
N GLN A 128 -0.70 12.38 -2.19
CA GLN A 128 -0.12 13.66 -1.81
C GLN A 128 -0.92 14.81 -2.37
N LEU A 129 -1.07 15.83 -1.57
CA LEU A 129 -1.73 17.08 -1.96
C LEU A 129 -1.24 18.23 -1.10
N SER A 130 -1.53 19.45 -1.53
CA SER A 130 -1.25 20.65 -0.73
C SER A 130 -2.06 20.62 0.57
N ARG A 131 -1.37 20.88 1.69
CA ARG A 131 -2.00 21.00 3.00
C ARG A 131 -3.05 22.12 3.05
N SER A 132 -2.77 23.24 2.39
CA SER A 132 -3.70 24.37 2.31
C SER A 132 -4.98 24.02 1.55
N GLU A 133 -4.86 23.31 0.42
CA GLU A 133 -6.01 22.86 -0.37
C GLU A 133 -6.87 21.85 0.40
N PHE A 134 -6.23 20.89 1.10
CA PHE A 134 -6.94 19.96 1.95
C PHE A 134 -7.72 20.65 3.07
N LEU A 135 -7.08 21.60 3.77
CA LEU A 135 -7.74 22.36 4.83
C LEU A 135 -8.86 23.26 4.31
N GLN A 136 -8.68 23.87 3.15
CA GLN A 136 -9.72 24.66 2.49
C GLN A 136 -10.93 23.80 2.14
N GLN A 137 -10.71 22.60 1.59
CA GLN A 137 -11.77 21.67 1.26
C GLN A 137 -12.48 21.15 2.51
N LEU A 138 -11.73 20.87 3.57
CA LEU A 138 -12.28 20.46 4.85
C LEU A 138 -13.18 21.55 5.46
N GLN A 139 -12.73 22.82 5.43
CA GLN A 139 -13.52 23.96 5.93
C GLN A 139 -14.77 24.22 5.10
N ALA A 140 -14.72 24.01 3.79
CA ALA A 140 -15.88 24.13 2.92
C ALA A 140 -16.94 23.05 3.20
N THR A 141 -16.53 21.88 3.68
CA THR A 141 -17.41 20.74 3.96
C THR A 141 -17.97 20.77 5.40
N ALA A 142 -17.23 21.33 6.34
CA ALA A 142 -17.60 21.40 7.75
C ALA A 142 -17.60 22.84 8.23
N ALA A 143 -18.74 23.32 8.76
CA ALA A 143 -18.87 24.66 9.35
C ALA A 143 -18.04 24.86 10.65
N ALA A 144 -17.29 23.87 11.08
CA ALA A 144 -16.52 23.85 12.31
C ALA A 144 -15.03 24.17 12.08
N ARG A 145 -14.37 24.79 13.07
CA ARG A 145 -12.92 24.99 13.05
C ARG A 145 -12.23 23.63 13.19
N ALA A 146 -11.50 23.23 12.13
CA ALA A 146 -10.66 22.05 12.18
C ALA A 146 -9.57 22.21 13.25
N LYS A 147 -9.35 21.15 14.05
CA LYS A 147 -8.17 21.05 14.92
C LYS A 147 -6.90 21.05 14.07
N PRO A 148 -5.78 21.55 14.61
CA PRO A 148 -4.51 21.38 13.92
C PRO A 148 -4.28 19.89 13.61
N LEU A 149 -3.88 19.57 12.39
CA LEU A 149 -3.43 18.22 12.05
C LEU A 149 -2.27 17.86 12.97
N GLU A 150 -2.47 16.84 13.81
CA GLU A 150 -1.36 16.23 14.50
C GLU A 150 -0.38 15.67 13.46
N ALA A 151 0.91 15.69 13.78
CA ALA A 151 1.95 15.31 12.86
C ALA A 151 1.71 13.93 12.21
N TRP A 152 0.98 13.05 12.91
CA TRP A 152 0.71 11.69 12.52
C TRP A 152 -0.70 11.30 12.98
N THR A 153 -1.56 10.96 12.06
CA THR A 153 -2.93 10.54 12.35
C THR A 153 -3.22 9.21 11.65
N LYS A 154 -3.74 8.26 12.41
CA LYS A 154 -4.16 6.94 11.92
C LYS A 154 -5.67 6.94 11.69
N VAL A 155 -6.11 6.33 10.59
CA VAL A 155 -7.53 6.15 10.27
C VAL A 155 -7.81 4.70 9.90
N ASP A 156 -8.93 4.19 10.41
CA ASP A 156 -9.39 2.83 10.15
C ASP A 156 -10.06 2.73 8.77
N LEU A 157 -9.44 1.97 7.88
CA LEU A 157 -9.97 1.67 6.54
C LEU A 157 -11.07 0.60 6.55
N SER A 158 -11.31 -0.06 7.68
CA SER A 158 -12.38 -1.05 7.81
C SER A 158 -13.76 -0.42 7.96
N THR A 159 -13.84 0.88 8.19
CA THR A 159 -15.10 1.66 8.17
C THR A 159 -15.73 1.68 6.78
N ASP A 160 -17.00 2.01 6.66
CA ASP A 160 -17.65 2.12 5.35
C ASP A 160 -16.98 3.18 4.46
N VAL A 161 -16.67 4.33 5.04
CA VAL A 161 -15.92 5.42 4.36
C VAL A 161 -14.53 4.97 3.96
N GLY A 162 -13.81 4.30 4.86
CA GLY A 162 -12.46 3.79 4.60
C GLY A 162 -12.44 2.79 3.44
N ARG A 163 -13.38 1.85 3.42
CA ARG A 163 -13.51 0.88 2.32
C ARG A 163 -13.82 1.54 0.98
N LYS A 164 -14.73 2.52 0.98
CA LYS A 164 -15.08 3.27 -0.25
C LYS A 164 -13.87 4.03 -0.76
N PHE A 165 -13.13 4.69 0.13
CA PHE A 165 -11.91 5.40 -0.22
C PHE A 165 -10.84 4.45 -0.79
N HIS A 166 -10.56 3.34 -0.12
CA HIS A 166 -9.58 2.36 -0.60
C HIS A 166 -9.96 1.80 -1.98
N ARG A 167 -11.26 1.50 -2.21
CA ARG A 167 -11.75 1.09 -3.53
C ARG A 167 -11.57 2.17 -4.59
N ALA A 168 -11.82 3.44 -4.24
CA ALA A 168 -11.63 4.55 -5.16
C ALA A 168 -10.16 4.71 -5.56
N VAL A 169 -9.21 4.61 -4.61
CA VAL A 169 -7.78 4.64 -4.88
C VAL A 169 -7.39 3.52 -5.84
N ASN A 170 -7.80 2.29 -5.57
CA ASN A 170 -7.53 1.15 -6.43
C ASN A 170 -8.17 1.31 -7.81
N PHE A 171 -9.41 1.76 -7.87
CA PHE A 171 -10.11 2.00 -9.13
C PHE A 171 -9.37 3.01 -9.99
N VAL A 172 -8.99 4.16 -9.43
CA VAL A 172 -8.24 5.20 -10.14
C VAL A 172 -6.89 4.67 -10.61
N TRP A 173 -6.18 3.93 -9.76
CA TRP A 173 -4.85 3.41 -10.10
C TRP A 173 -4.87 2.40 -11.27
N HIS A 174 -5.86 1.53 -11.32
CA HIS A 174 -5.94 0.46 -12.31
C HIS A 174 -6.63 0.87 -13.62
N GLN A 175 -6.87 2.17 -13.85
CA GLN A 175 -7.39 2.61 -15.14
C GLN A 175 -6.32 2.43 -16.22
N GLN A 176 -6.66 1.65 -17.26
CA GLN A 176 -5.72 1.31 -18.35
C GLN A 176 -5.89 2.20 -19.61
N ALA A 177 -6.94 3.00 -19.66
CA ALA A 177 -7.23 3.81 -20.84
C ALA A 177 -6.62 5.22 -20.73
N PRO A 178 -6.17 5.84 -21.83
CA PRO A 178 -5.76 7.22 -21.82
C PRO A 178 -6.95 8.10 -21.41
N VAL A 179 -6.78 8.89 -20.36
CA VAL A 179 -7.83 9.68 -19.76
C VAL A 179 -7.72 11.09 -20.23
N ASN A 180 -8.83 11.58 -20.71
CA ASN A 180 -8.94 12.99 -21.04
C ASN A 180 -8.89 13.84 -19.73
N GLU A 181 -8.63 15.11 -19.91
CA GLU A 181 -8.49 16.06 -18.79
C GLU A 181 -9.73 16.12 -17.87
N ARG A 182 -10.94 15.93 -18.44
CA ARG A 182 -12.19 15.91 -17.66
C ARG A 182 -12.25 14.72 -16.71
N LEU A 183 -11.84 13.56 -17.16
CA LEU A 183 -11.83 12.35 -16.35
C LEU A 183 -10.72 12.40 -15.29
N ARG A 184 -9.58 13.02 -15.63
CA ARG A 184 -8.50 13.30 -14.67
C ARG A 184 -8.99 14.19 -13.54
N ALA A 185 -9.67 15.29 -13.86
CA ALA A 185 -10.27 16.19 -12.88
C ALA A 185 -11.34 15.48 -12.02
N ALA A 186 -12.14 14.58 -12.59
CA ALA A 186 -13.11 13.80 -11.82
C ALA A 186 -12.42 12.86 -10.82
N TYR A 187 -11.31 12.22 -11.20
CA TYR A 187 -10.54 11.38 -10.27
C TYR A 187 -9.85 12.19 -9.17
N ASP A 188 -9.34 13.37 -9.51
CA ASP A 188 -8.80 14.32 -8.53
C ASP A 188 -9.85 14.66 -7.45
N GLU A 189 -11.07 15.01 -7.87
CA GLU A 189 -12.19 15.30 -6.97
C GLU A 189 -12.59 14.08 -6.12
N ILE A 190 -12.70 12.90 -6.71
CA ILE A 190 -13.05 11.67 -6.00
C ILE A 190 -12.04 11.39 -4.88
N LEU A 191 -10.74 11.50 -5.15
CA LEU A 191 -9.72 11.24 -4.15
C LEU A 191 -9.68 12.34 -3.09
N LEU A 192 -9.80 13.60 -3.48
CA LEU A 192 -9.81 14.71 -2.53
C LEU A 192 -11.00 14.65 -1.57
N HIS A 193 -12.22 14.48 -2.09
CA HIS A 193 -13.41 14.31 -1.27
C HIS A 193 -13.36 13.04 -0.40
N GLY A 194 -12.80 11.96 -0.94
CA GLY A 194 -12.56 10.74 -0.18
C GLY A 194 -11.64 10.98 1.01
N LEU A 195 -10.55 11.73 0.83
CA LEU A 195 -9.63 12.11 1.90
C LEU A 195 -10.31 12.98 2.96
N VAL A 196 -11.07 13.98 2.55
CA VAL A 196 -11.82 14.85 3.47
C VAL A 196 -12.83 14.03 4.28
N SER A 197 -13.56 13.12 3.63
CA SER A 197 -14.53 12.25 4.30
C SER A 197 -13.86 11.25 5.25
N LEU A 198 -12.66 10.78 4.92
CA LEU A 198 -11.91 9.80 5.71
C LEU A 198 -11.28 10.43 6.96
N PHE A 199 -10.68 11.60 6.82
CA PHE A 199 -9.90 12.24 7.89
C PHE A 199 -10.64 13.39 8.58
N GLY A 200 -11.68 13.93 7.94
CA GLY A 200 -12.47 15.04 8.48
C GLY A 200 -12.98 14.81 9.90
N PRO A 201 -13.63 13.69 10.21
CA PRO A 201 -14.12 13.40 11.56
C PRO A 201 -13.02 13.42 12.63
N ALA A 202 -11.87 12.84 12.35
CA ALA A 202 -10.72 12.84 13.27
C ALA A 202 -10.15 14.26 13.49
N MET A 203 -10.15 15.10 12.46
CA MET A 203 -9.67 16.48 12.53
C MET A 203 -10.66 17.44 13.20
N LEU A 204 -11.94 17.19 13.05
CA LEU A 204 -12.98 18.00 13.68
C LEU A 204 -13.20 17.62 15.15
N GLY A 205 -12.55 16.55 15.61
CA GLY A 205 -12.75 16.04 16.97
C GLY A 205 -14.07 15.29 17.14
N GLU A 206 -14.70 14.95 16.03
CA GLU A 206 -15.84 14.05 16.02
C GLU A 206 -15.34 12.64 16.26
N VAL A 207 -15.73 12.03 17.35
CA VAL A 207 -15.51 10.60 17.58
C VAL A 207 -16.32 9.87 16.52
N PRO A 208 -15.75 8.95 15.75
CA PRO A 208 -16.53 8.16 14.81
C PRO A 208 -17.74 7.58 15.52
N ALA A 209 -18.93 7.89 15.04
CA ALA A 209 -20.20 7.50 15.68
C ALA A 209 -20.46 5.99 15.69
N THR A 210 -19.55 5.21 15.08
CA THR A 210 -19.67 3.75 15.02
C THR A 210 -18.43 3.12 15.65
N PRO A 211 -18.57 2.34 16.73
CA PRO A 211 -17.48 1.53 17.24
C PRO A 211 -16.95 0.62 16.12
N PRO A 212 -15.65 0.29 16.11
CA PRO A 212 -15.08 -0.61 15.12
C PRO A 212 -15.93 -1.88 15.06
N ASP A 213 -16.40 -2.25 13.86
CA ASP A 213 -17.15 -3.47 13.66
C ASP A 213 -16.29 -4.65 14.16
N PRO A 214 -16.73 -5.43 15.16
CA PRO A 214 -15.98 -6.57 15.66
C PRO A 214 -15.54 -7.52 14.54
N GLY A 215 -16.33 -7.63 13.46
CA GLY A 215 -16.00 -8.38 12.26
C GLY A 215 -14.74 -7.87 11.56
N SER A 216 -14.47 -6.59 11.59
CA SER A 216 -13.27 -6.00 10.97
C SER A 216 -11.98 -6.39 11.72
N ALA A 217 -12.03 -6.50 13.05
CA ALA A 217 -10.90 -6.93 13.86
C ALA A 217 -10.53 -8.40 13.57
N HIS A 218 -11.53 -9.27 13.43
CA HIS A 218 -11.31 -10.68 13.05
C HIS A 218 -10.72 -10.80 11.64
N VAL A 219 -11.22 -10.03 10.66
CA VAL A 219 -10.68 -10.02 9.29
C VAL A 219 -9.23 -9.54 9.27
N ARG A 220 -8.92 -8.45 9.99
CA ARG A 220 -7.55 -7.95 10.10
C ARG A 220 -6.62 -9.02 10.69
N ARG A 221 -6.99 -9.61 11.81
CA ARG A 221 -6.20 -10.66 12.46
C ARG A 221 -6.05 -11.90 11.57
N ALA A 222 -7.09 -12.28 10.84
CA ALA A 222 -7.02 -13.36 9.86
C ALA A 222 -6.02 -13.03 8.73
N CYS A 223 -6.01 -11.80 8.22
CA CYS A 223 -5.03 -11.37 7.21
C CYS A 223 -3.60 -11.47 7.73
N GLU A 224 -3.34 -11.09 8.99
CA GLU A 224 -2.04 -11.22 9.63
C GLU A 224 -1.61 -12.70 9.72
N LEU A 225 -2.49 -13.57 10.19
CA LEU A 225 -2.23 -15.01 10.31
C LEU A 225 -1.96 -15.67 8.94
N ILE A 226 -2.77 -15.34 7.94
CA ILE A 226 -2.59 -15.83 6.56
C ILE A 226 -1.22 -15.42 6.00
N ARG A 227 -0.84 -14.17 6.19
CA ARG A 227 0.45 -13.67 5.70
C ARG A 227 1.64 -14.27 6.43
N ALA A 228 1.53 -14.47 7.74
CA ALA A 228 2.59 -15.08 8.54
C ALA A 228 2.89 -16.53 8.14
N ARG A 229 1.90 -17.24 7.59
CA ARG A 229 1.98 -18.66 7.25
C ARG A 229 1.78 -18.95 5.76
N ILE A 230 2.14 -18.04 4.90
CA ILE A 230 1.81 -18.05 3.45
C ILE A 230 2.32 -19.32 2.74
N ALA A 231 3.47 -19.84 3.16
CA ALA A 231 4.11 -21.04 2.61
C ALA A 231 3.51 -22.36 3.16
N GLU A 232 2.74 -22.27 4.24
CA GLU A 232 2.17 -23.45 4.89
C GLU A 232 0.87 -23.92 4.23
N PRO A 233 0.49 -25.19 4.37
CA PRO A 233 -0.81 -25.69 3.91
C PRO A 233 -1.94 -25.21 4.85
N ILE A 234 -2.28 -23.93 4.76
CA ILE A 234 -3.31 -23.30 5.62
C ILE A 234 -4.71 -23.77 5.23
N ARG A 235 -5.48 -24.18 6.21
CA ARG A 235 -6.93 -24.33 6.10
C ARG A 235 -7.62 -23.11 6.69
N ILE A 236 -8.51 -22.49 5.92
CA ILE A 236 -9.26 -21.30 6.38
C ILE A 236 -10.09 -21.60 7.64
N ALA A 237 -10.52 -22.86 7.83
CA ALA A 237 -11.20 -23.27 9.03
C ALA A 237 -10.31 -23.21 10.29
N GLU A 238 -9.02 -23.47 10.16
CA GLU A 238 -8.05 -23.37 11.26
C GLU A 238 -7.87 -21.90 11.67
N ILE A 239 -7.71 -21.00 10.70
CA ILE A 239 -7.66 -19.55 10.96
C ILE A 239 -8.93 -19.07 11.67
N ALA A 240 -10.11 -19.52 11.23
CA ALA A 240 -11.36 -19.16 11.89
C ALA A 240 -11.42 -19.68 13.34
N GLY A 241 -10.96 -20.94 13.58
CA GLY A 241 -10.86 -21.54 14.92
C GLY A 241 -9.92 -20.76 15.85
N GLU A 242 -8.75 -20.35 15.37
CA GLU A 242 -7.80 -19.53 16.15
C GLU A 242 -8.38 -18.16 16.55
N LEU A 243 -9.32 -17.64 15.76
CA LEU A 243 -10.01 -16.40 16.03
C LEU A 243 -11.30 -16.56 16.84
N GLY A 244 -11.67 -17.79 17.20
CA GLY A 244 -12.89 -18.10 17.94
C GLY A 244 -14.18 -17.82 17.17
N ILE A 245 -14.14 -17.84 15.82
CA ILE A 245 -15.29 -17.59 14.96
C ILE A 245 -15.55 -18.77 13.99
N SER A 246 -16.76 -18.85 13.46
CA SER A 246 -17.05 -19.87 12.45
C SER A 246 -16.40 -19.51 11.09
N PRO A 247 -16.05 -20.52 10.26
CA PRO A 247 -15.55 -20.28 8.89
C PRO A 247 -16.52 -19.45 8.04
N ARG A 248 -17.82 -19.62 8.23
CA ARG A 248 -18.85 -18.84 7.55
C ARG A 248 -18.81 -17.35 7.96
N HIS A 249 -18.59 -17.08 9.24
CA HIS A 249 -18.44 -15.72 9.75
C HIS A 249 -17.19 -15.05 9.16
N LEU A 250 -16.06 -15.78 9.16
CA LEU A 250 -14.82 -15.29 8.54
C LEU A 250 -15.00 -15.00 7.05
N GLN A 251 -15.66 -15.90 6.31
CA GLN A 251 -15.92 -15.74 4.88
C GLN A 251 -16.83 -14.53 4.59
N SER A 252 -17.88 -14.35 5.40
CA SER A 252 -18.76 -13.19 5.31
C SER A 252 -18.01 -11.89 5.62
N GLY A 253 -17.17 -11.91 6.66
CA GLY A 253 -16.30 -10.78 7.01
C GLY A 253 -15.36 -10.39 5.87
N PHE A 254 -14.66 -11.33 5.26
CA PHE A 254 -13.77 -11.07 4.13
C PHE A 254 -14.51 -10.46 2.94
N ARG A 255 -15.67 -11.02 2.57
CA ARG A 255 -16.50 -10.46 1.49
C ARG A 255 -16.96 -9.03 1.80
N ARG A 256 -17.39 -8.80 3.05
CA ARG A 256 -17.90 -7.49 3.51
C ARG A 256 -16.79 -6.43 3.56
N HIS A 257 -15.63 -6.80 4.12
CA HIS A 257 -14.57 -5.84 4.41
C HIS A 257 -13.51 -5.73 3.30
N LEU A 258 -13.23 -6.80 2.56
CA LEU A 258 -12.20 -6.83 1.53
C LEU A 258 -12.74 -7.08 0.12
N GLY A 259 -14.02 -7.46 -0.01
CA GLY A 259 -14.63 -7.76 -1.30
C GLY A 259 -14.22 -9.10 -1.91
N VAL A 260 -13.37 -9.87 -1.24
CA VAL A 260 -12.83 -11.16 -1.67
C VAL A 260 -13.15 -12.25 -0.67
N THR A 261 -12.93 -13.52 -1.04
CA THR A 261 -12.99 -14.62 -0.08
C THR A 261 -11.65 -14.81 0.63
N PRO A 262 -11.59 -15.45 1.82
CA PRO A 262 -10.32 -15.79 2.47
C PRO A 262 -9.39 -16.64 1.60
N HIS A 263 -9.94 -17.54 0.79
CA HIS A 263 -9.16 -18.34 -0.16
C HIS A 263 -8.57 -17.51 -1.30
N GLN A 264 -9.34 -16.58 -1.85
CA GLN A 264 -8.82 -15.63 -2.83
C GLN A 264 -7.72 -14.77 -2.24
N PHE A 265 -7.92 -14.25 -1.03
CA PHE A 265 -6.91 -13.47 -0.34
C PHE A 265 -5.61 -14.26 -0.11
N LEU A 266 -5.69 -15.52 0.36
CA LEU A 266 -4.52 -16.39 0.51
C LEU A 266 -3.82 -16.63 -0.82
N ARG A 267 -4.58 -16.94 -1.88
CA ARG A 267 -4.04 -17.15 -3.23
C ARG A 267 -3.34 -15.90 -3.74
N ASP A 268 -3.96 -14.74 -3.57
CA ASP A 268 -3.37 -13.46 -3.98
C ASP A 268 -2.07 -13.18 -3.22
N CYS A 269 -2.02 -13.41 -1.91
CA CYS A 269 -0.80 -13.29 -1.13
C CYS A 269 0.32 -14.24 -1.63
N ARG A 270 -0.02 -15.47 -1.99
CA ARG A 270 0.93 -16.45 -2.54
C ARG A 270 1.47 -16.05 -3.91
N LEU A 271 0.60 -15.57 -4.81
CA LEU A 271 1.00 -15.07 -6.12
C LEU A 271 1.94 -13.89 -6.01
N ASP A 272 1.63 -13.02 -5.10
CA ASP A 272 2.43 -11.84 -4.85
C ASP A 272 3.81 -12.21 -4.29
N GLU A 273 3.89 -13.15 -3.36
CA GLU A 273 5.17 -13.63 -2.85
C GLU A 273 5.98 -14.34 -3.93
N ALA A 274 5.32 -15.16 -4.76
CA ALA A 274 5.95 -15.78 -5.91
C ALA A 274 6.51 -14.75 -6.89
N HIS A 275 5.75 -13.68 -7.17
CA HIS A 275 6.22 -12.59 -8.02
C HIS A 275 7.45 -11.88 -7.44
N ARG A 276 7.47 -11.64 -6.13
CA ARG A 276 8.61 -11.07 -5.42
C ARG A 276 9.86 -11.96 -5.54
N MET A 277 9.69 -13.27 -5.33
CA MET A 277 10.79 -14.24 -5.41
C MET A 277 11.32 -14.39 -6.84
N LEU A 278 10.42 -14.47 -7.83
CA LEU A 278 10.78 -14.52 -9.25
C LEU A 278 11.50 -13.25 -9.70
N SER A 279 11.07 -12.11 -9.21
CA SER A 279 11.68 -10.80 -9.52
C SER A 279 13.04 -10.63 -8.87
N ALA A 280 13.29 -11.26 -7.72
CA ALA A 280 14.63 -11.32 -7.12
C ALA A 280 15.60 -12.23 -7.89
N ALA A 281 15.08 -13.08 -8.78
CA ALA A 281 15.84 -13.96 -9.67
C ALA A 281 17.02 -14.71 -9.00
N PRO A 282 16.82 -15.39 -7.84
CA PRO A 282 17.92 -16.01 -7.12
C PRO A 282 18.64 -17.06 -7.98
N PRO A 283 19.96 -17.25 -7.82
CA PRO A 283 20.71 -18.25 -8.55
C PRO A 283 20.11 -19.65 -8.36
N GLY A 284 19.93 -20.39 -9.44
CA GLY A 284 19.39 -21.76 -9.42
C GLY A 284 17.88 -21.89 -9.20
N ALA A 285 17.16 -20.82 -8.84
CA ALA A 285 15.73 -20.90 -8.66
C ALA A 285 14.98 -21.17 -9.98
N THR A 286 13.91 -21.94 -9.92
CA THR A 286 13.01 -22.16 -11.04
C THR A 286 11.62 -21.66 -10.68
N ALA A 287 10.78 -21.37 -11.68
CA ALA A 287 9.40 -21.00 -11.44
C ALA A 287 8.63 -22.09 -10.66
N THR A 288 8.97 -23.35 -10.90
CA THR A 288 8.42 -24.51 -10.20
C THR A 288 8.79 -24.54 -8.73
N THR A 289 10.07 -24.35 -8.41
CA THR A 289 10.56 -24.35 -7.03
C THR A 289 9.90 -23.22 -6.25
N ILE A 290 9.87 -22.01 -6.82
CA ILE A 290 9.24 -20.84 -6.19
C ILE A 290 7.72 -21.06 -5.98
N ALA A 291 7.03 -21.69 -6.93
CA ALA A 291 5.61 -22.02 -6.75
C ALA A 291 5.37 -22.89 -5.53
N TYR A 292 6.17 -23.95 -5.35
CA TYR A 292 6.07 -24.83 -4.18
C TYR A 292 6.44 -24.12 -2.88
N GLU A 293 7.49 -23.30 -2.87
CA GLU A 293 7.89 -22.50 -1.71
C GLU A 293 6.80 -21.51 -1.29
N CYS A 294 6.00 -21.03 -2.24
CA CYS A 294 4.83 -20.19 -1.98
C CYS A 294 3.55 -20.97 -1.65
N GLY A 295 3.62 -22.30 -1.52
CA GLY A 295 2.50 -23.15 -1.11
C GLY A 295 1.50 -23.47 -2.21
N PHE A 296 1.86 -23.37 -3.50
CA PHE A 296 1.04 -23.86 -4.60
C PHE A 296 1.22 -25.37 -4.79
N GLY A 297 0.11 -26.12 -4.76
CA GLY A 297 0.12 -27.57 -5.01
C GLY A 297 0.01 -27.94 -6.50
N HIS A 298 -0.56 -27.05 -7.32
CA HIS A 298 -0.82 -27.30 -8.74
C HIS A 298 -0.18 -26.20 -9.61
N LEU A 299 0.83 -26.60 -10.39
CA LEU A 299 1.59 -25.64 -11.21
C LEU A 299 0.79 -25.03 -12.36
N GLY A 300 -0.20 -25.77 -12.89
CA GLY A 300 -1.09 -25.27 -13.94
C GLY A 300 -1.95 -24.10 -13.46
N ASP A 301 -2.57 -24.26 -12.29
CA ASP A 301 -3.39 -23.22 -11.67
C ASP A 301 -2.52 -22.01 -11.29
N PHE A 302 -1.33 -22.26 -10.74
CA PHE A 302 -0.35 -21.21 -10.45
C PHE A 302 0.00 -20.39 -11.68
N ALA A 303 0.38 -21.04 -12.79
CA ALA A 303 0.79 -20.36 -14.01
C ALA A 303 -0.37 -19.54 -14.63
N HIS A 304 -1.57 -20.10 -14.60
CA HIS A 304 -2.77 -19.42 -15.08
C HIS A 304 -3.11 -18.18 -14.23
N ASP A 305 -3.20 -18.35 -12.91
CA ASP A 305 -3.51 -17.27 -11.97
C ASP A 305 -2.44 -16.19 -11.98
N TYR A 306 -1.17 -16.59 -12.08
CA TYR A 306 -0.04 -15.67 -12.15
C TYR A 306 -0.13 -14.81 -13.41
N ARG A 307 -0.35 -15.43 -14.57
CA ARG A 307 -0.47 -14.71 -15.83
C ARG A 307 -1.68 -13.78 -15.84
N SER A 308 -2.80 -14.22 -15.29
CA SER A 308 -4.01 -13.39 -15.14
C SER A 308 -3.74 -12.14 -14.29
N ARG A 309 -2.89 -12.24 -13.26
CA ARG A 309 -2.61 -11.15 -12.31
C ARG A 309 -1.51 -10.20 -12.76
N PHE A 310 -0.45 -10.74 -13.40
CA PHE A 310 0.77 -9.97 -13.73
C PHE A 310 0.98 -9.75 -15.22
N GLY A 311 0.13 -10.33 -16.09
CA GLY A 311 0.20 -10.15 -17.55
C GLY A 311 1.29 -10.97 -18.23
N GLU A 312 2.16 -11.64 -17.48
CA GLU A 312 3.26 -12.48 -17.98
C GLU A 312 3.31 -13.81 -17.22
N SER A 313 3.95 -14.82 -17.79
CA SER A 313 4.14 -16.10 -17.09
C SER A 313 5.25 -16.01 -16.03
N PRO A 314 5.24 -16.90 -15.01
CA PRO A 314 6.29 -16.96 -13.99
C PRO A 314 7.71 -17.10 -14.59
N SER A 315 7.83 -17.89 -15.65
CA SER A 315 9.11 -18.12 -16.35
C SER A 315 9.57 -16.89 -17.14
N GLU A 316 8.65 -16.11 -17.69
CA GLU A 316 8.95 -14.85 -18.36
C GLU A 316 9.47 -13.81 -17.35
N THR A 317 8.80 -13.65 -16.20
CA THR A 317 9.28 -12.80 -15.12
C THR A 317 10.70 -13.16 -14.71
N LEU A 318 10.96 -14.45 -14.44
CA LEU A 318 12.29 -14.93 -14.01
C LEU A 318 13.37 -14.67 -15.06
N ARG A 319 13.05 -14.91 -16.34
CA ARG A 319 13.99 -14.68 -17.46
C ARG A 319 14.30 -13.20 -17.63
N ARG A 320 13.27 -12.36 -17.61
CA ARG A 320 13.40 -10.90 -17.74
C ARG A 320 14.28 -10.31 -16.63
N CYS A 321 14.06 -10.75 -15.39
CA CYS A 321 14.83 -10.24 -14.26
C CYS A 321 16.27 -10.74 -14.25
N ARG A 322 16.56 -11.95 -14.75
CA ARG A 322 17.92 -12.43 -14.93
C ARG A 322 18.67 -11.71 -16.05
N ALA A 323 17.99 -11.38 -17.14
CA ALA A 323 18.59 -10.64 -18.25
C ALA A 323 18.88 -9.16 -17.92
N GLY A 324 18.18 -8.58 -16.96
CA GLY A 324 18.41 -7.20 -16.51
C GLY A 324 19.45 -7.06 -15.39
N CYS A 325 20.07 -8.16 -14.96
CA CYS A 325 21.13 -8.20 -13.94
C CYS A 325 22.55 -8.38 -14.54
N VAL A 326 22.74 -8.13 -15.86
CA VAL A 326 24.05 -8.16 -16.54
C VAL A 326 24.49 -6.74 -16.86
#